data_0656501494022e14a5a95dac023857d1
#
_entry.id   0656501494022e14a5a95dac023857d1
#
_cell.length_a   1.000
_cell.length_b   1.000
_cell.length_c   1.000
_cell.angle_alpha   90.00
_cell.angle_beta   90.00
_cell.angle_gamma   90.00
#
_symmetry.space_group_name_H-M   'P 1'
#
loop_
_entity.id
_entity.type
_entity.pdbx_description
1 polymer ?
#
loop_
_entity_poly.entity_id
_entity_poly.type
_entity_poly.pdbx_seq_one_letter_code
_entity_poly.pdbx_strand_id
1 'polypeptide(L)'
;MITVWTVGHSTRSEEEFAQILLAHGIQVLVDVRSFPGSRRYPQFNRAALAESLQQVGIEYKHEPRLGGRRTPRKDSHNTAWKNASFRAYADHMESEEFRKGVEDLLELASNARVTVMCAEALWWRCHRRLISDYLKTEGHAVIHILDKNKTQEHPVTLFTTDRSA
;
A
#
# COMPACT_ATOMS: atom_id res chain seq x y z
N MET A 1 -17.79 -7.23 3.38
CA MET A 1 -16.83 -6.10 3.50
C MET A 1 -15.53 -6.60 4.13
N ILE A 2 -14.41 -6.28 3.52
CA ILE A 2 -13.08 -6.65 3.98
C ILE A 2 -12.38 -5.38 4.46
N THR A 3 -11.54 -5.47 5.49
CA THR A 3 -10.73 -4.36 5.95
C THR A 3 -9.28 -4.58 5.53
N VAL A 4 -8.68 -3.58 4.90
CA VAL A 4 -7.26 -3.57 4.53
C VAL A 4 -6.60 -2.41 5.26
N TRP A 5 -5.48 -2.71 5.92
CA TRP A 5 -4.68 -1.69 6.59
C TRP A 5 -3.59 -1.20 5.65
N THR A 6 -3.07 -0.01 5.87
CA THR A 6 -1.93 0.52 5.10
C THR A 6 -0.92 1.16 6.03
N VAL A 7 0.34 1.15 5.64
CA VAL A 7 1.43 1.73 6.41
C VAL A 7 2.56 2.18 5.48
N GLY A 8 3.29 3.21 5.86
CA GLY A 8 4.55 3.59 5.23
C GLY A 8 5.69 3.30 6.19
N HIS A 9 6.77 2.65 5.71
CA HIS A 9 7.88 2.34 6.62
C HIS A 9 8.65 3.60 7.03
N SER A 10 8.69 4.62 6.18
CA SER A 10 9.33 5.90 6.47
C SER A 10 10.81 5.71 6.90
N THR A 11 11.24 6.47 7.88
CA THR A 11 12.63 6.46 8.38
C THR A 11 12.76 5.70 9.72
N ARG A 12 11.75 4.90 10.06
CA ARG A 12 11.71 4.20 11.34
C ARG A 12 12.81 3.15 11.45
N SER A 13 13.18 2.83 12.69
CA SER A 13 14.03 1.68 12.94
C SER A 13 13.26 0.38 12.71
N GLU A 14 13.97 -0.73 12.57
CA GLU A 14 13.40 -2.05 12.43
C GLU A 14 12.49 -2.39 13.61
N GLU A 15 12.97 -2.14 14.83
CA GLU A 15 12.22 -2.44 16.05
C GLU A 15 10.97 -1.59 16.18
N GLU A 16 11.09 -0.30 15.88
CA GLU A 16 9.96 0.63 15.93
C GLU A 16 8.88 0.21 14.95
N PHE A 17 9.27 -0.14 13.73
CA PHE A 17 8.33 -0.57 12.69
C PHE A 17 7.61 -1.85 13.08
N ALA A 18 8.36 -2.84 13.59
CA ALA A 18 7.78 -4.11 14.06
C ALA A 18 6.77 -3.87 15.19
N GLN A 19 7.09 -2.99 16.14
CA GLN A 19 6.19 -2.65 17.24
C GLN A 19 4.91 -1.99 16.77
N ILE A 20 4.99 -1.13 15.77
CA ILE A 20 3.81 -0.49 15.17
C ILE A 20 2.89 -1.57 14.57
N LEU A 21 3.44 -2.48 13.80
CA LEU A 21 2.65 -3.54 13.18
C LEU A 21 2.00 -4.45 14.25
N LEU A 22 2.76 -4.83 15.27
CA LEU A 22 2.23 -5.67 16.34
C LEU A 22 1.15 -4.97 17.14
N ALA A 23 1.31 -3.66 17.40
CA ALA A 23 0.32 -2.87 18.12
C ALA A 23 -1.05 -2.86 17.43
N HIS A 24 -1.05 -2.97 16.10
CA HIS A 24 -2.28 -3.01 15.32
C HIS A 24 -2.70 -4.43 14.93
N GLY A 25 -2.04 -5.45 15.48
CA GLY A 25 -2.43 -6.83 15.26
C GLY A 25 -2.19 -7.33 13.83
N ILE A 26 -1.26 -6.73 13.10
CA ILE A 26 -0.97 -7.12 11.73
C ILE A 26 -0.35 -8.51 11.70
N GLN A 27 -0.87 -9.38 10.82
CA GLN A 27 -0.43 -10.75 10.64
C GLN A 27 0.33 -10.95 9.33
N VAL A 28 -0.02 -10.17 8.30
CA VAL A 28 0.63 -10.26 6.98
C VAL A 28 0.91 -8.85 6.48
N LEU A 29 2.13 -8.62 6.02
CA LEU A 29 2.52 -7.38 5.36
C LEU A 29 2.70 -7.65 3.87
N VAL A 30 1.94 -6.94 3.05
CA VAL A 30 2.04 -6.98 1.59
C VAL A 30 2.82 -5.76 1.13
N ASP A 31 4.01 -5.99 0.62
CA ASP A 31 4.91 -4.93 0.17
C ASP A 31 4.55 -4.53 -1.25
N VAL A 32 4.01 -3.32 -1.39
CA VAL A 32 3.57 -2.80 -2.69
C VAL A 32 4.59 -1.82 -3.29
N ARG A 33 5.85 -1.93 -2.88
CA ARG A 33 6.93 -1.22 -3.57
C ARG A 33 7.31 -1.99 -4.83
N SER A 34 7.58 -1.27 -5.92
CA SER A 34 8.05 -1.92 -7.15
C SER A 34 9.42 -2.55 -6.95
N PHE A 35 10.31 -1.86 -6.26
CA PHE A 35 11.68 -2.29 -6.02
C PHE A 35 12.01 -2.14 -4.53
N PRO A 36 11.83 -3.20 -3.72
CA PRO A 36 12.05 -3.12 -2.27
C PRO A 36 13.52 -3.18 -1.90
N GLY A 37 14.24 -2.10 -2.24
CA GLY A 37 15.64 -1.92 -1.90
C GLY A 37 15.91 -0.46 -1.58
N SER A 38 16.78 -0.21 -0.60
CA SER A 38 17.18 1.14 -0.23
C SER A 38 18.59 1.11 0.33
N ARG A 39 19.43 2.03 -0.16
CA ARG A 39 20.75 2.23 0.42
C ARG A 39 20.67 3.01 1.73
N ARG A 40 19.67 3.88 1.84
CA ARG A 40 19.52 4.79 2.96
C ARG A 40 18.89 4.11 4.18
N TYR A 41 17.97 3.16 3.92
CA TYR A 41 17.25 2.44 4.96
C TYR A 41 17.35 0.94 4.72
N PRO A 42 18.56 0.35 4.90
CA PRO A 42 18.80 -1.06 4.54
C PRO A 42 17.97 -2.04 5.36
N GLN A 43 17.49 -1.63 6.54
CA GLN A 43 16.61 -2.47 7.36
C GLN A 43 15.28 -2.79 6.66
N PHE A 44 14.91 -2.01 5.66
CA PHE A 44 13.67 -2.20 4.90
C PHE A 44 13.91 -2.82 3.52
N ASN A 45 15.13 -3.27 3.23
CA ASN A 45 15.36 -4.08 2.04
C ASN A 45 14.60 -5.39 2.16
N ARG A 46 14.16 -5.93 1.02
CA ARG A 46 13.26 -7.08 0.97
C ARG A 46 13.68 -8.22 1.90
N ALA A 47 14.91 -8.69 1.79
CA ALA A 47 15.39 -9.82 2.60
C ALA A 47 15.46 -9.47 4.08
N ALA A 48 15.98 -8.29 4.41
CA ALA A 48 16.10 -7.82 5.80
C ALA A 48 14.72 -7.66 6.45
N LEU A 49 13.79 -7.05 5.74
CA LEU A 49 12.44 -6.85 6.24
C LEU A 49 11.70 -8.18 6.43
N ALA A 50 11.78 -9.07 5.45
CA ALA A 50 11.15 -10.38 5.54
C ALA A 50 11.65 -11.15 6.76
N GLU A 51 12.95 -11.11 7.02
CA GLU A 51 13.55 -11.80 8.18
C GLU A 51 13.10 -11.17 9.50
N SER A 52 13.17 -9.83 9.61
CA SER A 52 12.79 -9.16 10.85
C SER A 52 11.32 -9.36 11.19
N LEU A 53 10.45 -9.38 10.20
CA LEU A 53 9.03 -9.63 10.40
C LEU A 53 8.76 -11.07 10.79
N GLN A 54 9.46 -12.03 10.19
CA GLN A 54 9.33 -13.44 10.53
C GLN A 54 9.66 -13.67 12.00
N GLN A 55 10.66 -12.99 12.53
CA GLN A 55 11.08 -13.11 13.93
C GLN A 55 9.97 -12.70 14.91
N VAL A 56 9.06 -11.84 14.50
CA VAL A 56 7.94 -11.39 15.33
C VAL A 56 6.60 -12.00 14.90
N GLY A 57 6.64 -12.99 14.02
CA GLY A 57 5.44 -13.73 13.62
C GLY A 57 4.60 -13.06 12.55
N ILE A 58 5.15 -12.14 11.80
CA ILE A 58 4.45 -11.46 10.70
C ILE A 58 4.97 -12.00 9.37
N GLU A 59 4.05 -12.44 8.51
CA GLU A 59 4.40 -12.94 7.18
C GLU A 59 4.66 -11.76 6.24
N TYR A 60 5.72 -11.85 5.44
CA TYR A 60 6.05 -10.85 4.42
C TYR A 60 5.74 -11.40 3.03
N LYS A 61 5.04 -10.60 2.22
CA LYS A 61 4.80 -10.91 0.81
C LYS A 61 5.11 -9.69 -0.04
N HIS A 62 5.88 -9.88 -1.10
CA HIS A 62 6.11 -8.82 -2.08
C HIS A 62 5.04 -8.94 -3.18
N GLU A 63 4.37 -7.83 -3.47
CA GLU A 63 3.32 -7.81 -4.50
C GLU A 63 3.62 -6.72 -5.55
N PRO A 64 4.51 -7.00 -6.49
CA PRO A 64 4.91 -6.01 -7.49
C PRO A 64 3.78 -5.60 -8.44
N ARG A 65 2.74 -6.42 -8.58
CA ARG A 65 1.57 -6.07 -9.40
C ARG A 65 0.86 -4.84 -8.88
N LEU A 66 1.05 -4.49 -7.61
CA LEU A 66 0.50 -3.29 -6.98
C LEU A 66 1.56 -2.19 -6.83
N GLY A 67 2.75 -2.38 -7.37
CA GLY A 67 3.85 -1.45 -7.26
C GLY A 67 3.60 -0.12 -7.97
N GLY A 68 4.23 0.95 -7.47
CA GLY A 68 3.92 2.32 -7.83
C GLY A 68 4.75 2.95 -8.94
N ARG A 69 5.86 2.34 -9.33
CA ARG A 69 6.72 2.92 -10.38
C ARG A 69 6.23 2.51 -11.76
N ARG A 70 5.47 3.41 -12.38
CA ARG A 70 4.84 3.17 -13.68
C ARG A 70 5.03 4.39 -14.57
N THR A 71 4.94 4.17 -15.89
CA THR A 71 4.97 5.24 -16.88
C THR A 71 3.56 5.41 -17.45
N PRO A 72 3.05 6.65 -17.58
CA PRO A 72 1.73 6.87 -18.18
C PRO A 72 1.70 6.35 -19.62
N ARG A 73 0.57 5.77 -20.02
CA ARG A 73 0.37 5.41 -21.43
C ARG A 73 0.29 6.70 -22.26
N LYS A 74 0.75 6.62 -23.51
CA LYS A 74 0.66 7.77 -24.43
C LYS A 74 -0.79 8.15 -24.72
N ASP A 75 -1.69 7.17 -24.71
CA ASP A 75 -3.12 7.34 -24.94
C ASP A 75 -3.93 7.45 -23.64
N SER A 76 -3.29 7.78 -22.54
CA SER A 76 -3.93 7.84 -21.23
C SER A 76 -5.12 8.80 -21.25
N HIS A 77 -6.28 8.30 -20.83
CA HIS A 77 -7.48 9.11 -20.65
C HIS A 77 -7.62 9.61 -19.21
N ASN A 78 -6.67 9.26 -18.32
CA ASN A 78 -6.71 9.65 -16.92
C ASN A 78 -6.13 11.05 -16.69
N THR A 79 -6.53 11.98 -17.55
CA THR A 79 -6.00 13.34 -17.59
C THR A 79 -6.48 14.22 -16.43
N ALA A 80 -7.48 13.75 -15.66
CA ALA A 80 -7.89 14.40 -14.43
C ALA A 80 -6.78 14.41 -13.37
N TRP A 81 -5.87 13.43 -13.43
CA TRP A 81 -4.69 13.39 -12.58
C TRP A 81 -3.60 14.26 -13.17
N LYS A 82 -3.28 15.38 -12.52
CA LYS A 82 -2.23 16.29 -12.96
C LYS A 82 -0.84 15.74 -12.68
N ASN A 83 -0.69 15.00 -11.59
CA ASN A 83 0.57 14.35 -11.24
C ASN A 83 0.79 13.16 -12.17
N ALA A 84 1.93 13.15 -12.87
CA ALA A 84 2.25 12.10 -13.84
C ALA A 84 2.34 10.71 -13.20
N SER A 85 2.86 10.62 -11.99
CA SER A 85 2.93 9.35 -11.26
C SER A 85 1.55 8.79 -10.94
N PHE A 86 0.64 9.64 -10.51
CA PHE A 86 -0.73 9.23 -10.22
C PHE A 86 -1.48 8.86 -11.50
N ARG A 87 -1.27 9.62 -12.58
CA ARG A 87 -1.87 9.28 -13.88
C ARG A 87 -1.37 7.93 -14.38
N ALA A 88 -0.07 7.67 -14.24
CA ALA A 88 0.51 6.38 -14.61
C ALA A 88 -0.10 5.25 -13.80
N TYR A 89 -0.29 5.47 -12.50
CA TYR A 89 -0.88 4.44 -11.64
C TYR A 89 -2.36 4.23 -11.97
N ALA A 90 -3.10 5.29 -12.26
CA ALA A 90 -4.49 5.18 -12.70
C ALA A 90 -4.61 4.35 -13.99
N ASP A 91 -3.67 4.53 -14.92
CA ASP A 91 -3.60 3.69 -16.12
C ASP A 91 -3.37 2.22 -15.75
N HIS A 92 -2.45 1.96 -14.83
CA HIS A 92 -2.14 0.61 -14.35
C HIS A 92 -3.35 -0.06 -13.70
N MET A 93 -4.19 0.71 -12.99
CA MET A 93 -5.37 0.19 -12.33
C MET A 93 -6.40 -0.39 -13.30
N GLU A 94 -6.30 -0.09 -14.60
CA GLU A 94 -7.14 -0.66 -15.64
C GLU A 94 -6.61 -1.99 -16.16
N SER A 95 -5.43 -2.44 -15.71
CA SER A 95 -4.79 -3.65 -16.20
C SER A 95 -5.29 -4.90 -15.48
N GLU A 96 -5.16 -6.03 -16.16
CA GLU A 96 -5.42 -7.35 -15.56
C GLU A 96 -4.44 -7.66 -14.44
N GLU A 97 -3.19 -7.21 -14.60
CA GLU A 97 -2.14 -7.37 -13.58
C GLU A 97 -2.57 -6.75 -12.25
N PHE A 98 -3.05 -5.51 -12.28
CA PHE A 98 -3.53 -4.82 -11.09
C PHE A 98 -4.71 -5.58 -10.47
N ARG A 99 -5.66 -5.98 -11.29
CA ARG A 99 -6.86 -6.66 -10.83
C ARG A 99 -6.53 -7.96 -10.10
N LYS A 100 -5.62 -8.74 -10.64
CA LYS A 100 -5.17 -9.98 -9.99
C LYS A 100 -4.44 -9.71 -8.69
N GLY A 101 -3.62 -8.65 -8.64
CA GLY A 101 -2.95 -8.23 -7.42
C GLY A 101 -3.94 -7.88 -6.32
N VAL A 102 -5.00 -7.15 -6.67
CA VAL A 102 -6.06 -6.79 -5.72
C VAL A 102 -6.83 -8.03 -5.27
N GLU A 103 -7.16 -8.94 -6.18
CA GLU A 103 -7.86 -10.18 -5.82
C GLU A 103 -7.07 -10.98 -4.79
N ASP A 104 -5.77 -11.16 -5.00
CA ASP A 104 -4.91 -11.88 -4.07
C ASP A 104 -4.81 -11.16 -2.72
N LEU A 105 -4.73 -9.82 -2.74
CA LEU A 105 -4.72 -9.03 -1.54
C LEU A 105 -6.01 -9.22 -0.74
N LEU A 106 -7.15 -9.18 -1.38
CA LEU A 106 -8.45 -9.34 -0.73
C LEU A 106 -8.63 -10.76 -0.19
N GLU A 107 -8.12 -11.77 -0.88
CA GLU A 107 -8.16 -13.13 -0.37
C GLU A 107 -7.36 -13.26 0.92
N LEU A 108 -6.15 -12.71 0.96
CA LEU A 108 -5.34 -12.66 2.18
C LEU A 108 -6.08 -11.92 3.30
N ALA A 109 -6.64 -10.76 2.99
CA ALA A 109 -7.30 -9.91 3.97
C ALA A 109 -8.61 -10.51 4.49
N SER A 110 -9.22 -11.44 3.76
CA SER A 110 -10.40 -12.16 4.23
C SER A 110 -10.08 -13.18 5.30
N ASN A 111 -8.82 -13.61 5.40
CA ASN A 111 -8.38 -14.67 6.32
C ASN A 111 -7.43 -14.18 7.41
N ALA A 112 -6.89 -12.97 7.28
CA ALA A 112 -5.90 -12.44 8.20
C ALA A 112 -5.98 -10.92 8.24
N ARG A 113 -5.36 -10.32 9.26
CA ARG A 113 -5.23 -8.87 9.31
C ARG A 113 -4.01 -8.47 8.49
N VAL A 114 -4.26 -7.83 7.35
CA VAL A 114 -3.26 -7.52 6.34
C VAL A 114 -3.02 -6.03 6.26
N THR A 115 -1.77 -5.61 6.14
CA THR A 115 -1.42 -4.25 5.79
C THR A 115 -0.66 -4.23 4.46
N VAL A 116 -0.99 -3.27 3.58
CA VAL A 116 -0.12 -2.94 2.46
C VAL A 116 0.91 -1.92 2.93
N MET A 117 2.12 -2.00 2.41
CA MET A 117 3.23 -1.13 2.84
C MET A 117 3.94 -0.52 1.64
N CYS A 118 4.21 0.77 1.73
CA CYS A 118 5.15 1.46 0.84
C CYS A 118 6.20 2.19 1.67
N ALA A 119 7.09 2.93 1.01
CA ALA A 119 8.15 3.68 1.69
C ALA A 119 7.65 5.01 2.29
N GLU A 120 6.69 5.65 1.66
CA GLU A 120 6.21 6.98 2.03
C GLU A 120 5.34 6.96 3.27
N ALA A 121 5.65 7.81 4.25
CA ALA A 121 4.86 7.92 5.47
C ALA A 121 3.44 8.42 5.22
N LEU A 122 3.30 9.38 4.31
CA LEU A 122 2.02 10.05 4.05
C LEU A 122 1.28 9.33 2.92
N TRP A 123 0.17 8.68 3.28
CA TRP A 123 -0.57 7.85 2.32
C TRP A 123 -1.05 8.63 1.09
N TRP A 124 -1.34 9.94 1.24
CA TRP A 124 -1.86 10.76 0.14
C TRP A 124 -0.79 11.19 -0.86
N ARG A 125 0.48 10.91 -0.59
CA ARG A 125 1.60 11.27 -1.46
C ARG A 125 2.11 10.12 -2.33
N CYS A 126 1.54 8.94 -2.19
CA CYS A 126 1.99 7.78 -2.94
C CYS A 126 0.80 6.99 -3.50
N HIS A 127 1.12 5.95 -4.25
CA HIS A 127 0.10 5.10 -4.88
C HIS A 127 -0.83 4.38 -3.90
N ARG A 128 -0.50 4.34 -2.60
CA ARG A 128 -1.45 3.84 -1.59
C ARG A 128 -2.76 4.61 -1.62
N ARG A 129 -2.72 5.89 -1.98
CA ARG A 129 -3.92 6.70 -2.13
C ARG A 129 -4.87 6.08 -3.16
N LEU A 130 -4.33 5.70 -4.32
CA LEU A 130 -5.15 5.15 -5.40
C LEU A 130 -5.61 3.72 -5.09
N ILE A 131 -4.76 2.89 -4.50
CA ILE A 131 -5.16 1.56 -4.04
C ILE A 131 -6.31 1.69 -3.04
N SER A 132 -6.19 2.63 -2.11
CA SER A 132 -7.21 2.86 -1.08
C SER A 132 -8.53 3.34 -1.67
N ASP A 133 -8.46 4.28 -2.63
CA ASP A 133 -9.65 4.75 -3.35
C ASP A 133 -10.35 3.59 -4.07
N TYR A 134 -9.57 2.73 -4.74
CA TYR A 134 -10.11 1.57 -5.43
C TYR A 134 -10.84 0.62 -4.47
N LEU A 135 -10.20 0.29 -3.35
CA LEU A 135 -10.78 -0.62 -2.36
C LEU A 135 -12.06 -0.04 -1.75
N LYS A 136 -12.07 1.25 -1.45
CA LYS A 136 -13.27 1.93 -0.94
C LYS A 136 -14.40 1.90 -1.95
N THR A 137 -14.09 2.15 -3.22
CA THR A 137 -15.09 2.11 -4.29
C THR A 137 -15.69 0.71 -4.43
N GLU A 138 -14.90 -0.33 -4.19
CA GLU A 138 -15.37 -1.72 -4.23
C GLU A 138 -16.09 -2.15 -2.95
N GLY A 139 -16.30 -1.23 -2.00
CA GLY A 139 -17.07 -1.50 -0.78
C GLY A 139 -16.27 -2.03 0.40
N HIS A 140 -14.95 -1.91 0.36
CA HIS A 140 -14.08 -2.36 1.45
C HIS A 140 -13.68 -1.21 2.36
N ALA A 141 -13.27 -1.52 3.59
CA ALA A 141 -12.76 -0.55 4.53
C ALA A 141 -11.23 -0.45 4.40
N VAL A 142 -10.70 0.75 4.51
CA VAL A 142 -9.25 0.98 4.47
C VAL A 142 -8.86 1.84 5.67
N ILE A 143 -7.87 1.39 6.43
CA ILE A 143 -7.39 2.06 7.63
C ILE A 143 -5.89 2.30 7.50
N HIS A 144 -5.49 3.57 7.54
CA HIS A 144 -4.09 3.97 7.49
C HIS A 144 -3.49 3.94 8.89
N ILE A 145 -2.41 3.19 9.06
CA ILE A 145 -1.63 3.18 10.31
C ILE A 145 -0.66 4.35 10.23
N LEU A 146 -0.80 5.31 11.14
CA LEU A 146 0.05 6.49 11.18
C LEU A 146 1.15 6.34 12.23
N ASP A 147 0.85 5.65 13.32
CA ASP A 147 1.79 5.42 14.41
C ASP A 147 1.26 4.28 15.30
N LYS A 148 1.99 3.95 16.33
CA LYS A 148 1.65 2.86 17.26
C LYS A 148 0.24 2.98 17.82
N ASN A 149 -0.20 4.20 18.10
CA ASN A 149 -1.51 4.48 18.71
C ASN A 149 -2.39 5.36 17.83
N LYS A 150 -2.07 5.49 16.55
CA LYS A 150 -2.80 6.42 15.69
C LYS A 150 -3.11 5.81 14.33
N THR A 151 -4.39 5.84 13.99
CA THR A 151 -4.89 5.40 12.68
C THR A 151 -5.80 6.47 12.09
N GLN A 152 -6.03 6.35 10.80
CA GLN A 152 -6.98 7.21 10.09
C GLN A 152 -7.74 6.34 9.09
N GLU A 153 -9.06 6.35 9.18
CA GLU A 153 -9.87 5.71 8.16
C GLU A 153 -9.73 6.48 6.86
N HIS A 154 -9.59 5.76 5.74
CA HIS A 154 -9.48 6.41 4.44
C HIS A 154 -10.75 7.20 4.16
N PRO A 155 -10.64 8.50 3.80
CA PRO A 155 -11.83 9.33 3.62
C PRO A 155 -12.67 8.81 2.46
N VAL A 156 -14.00 8.92 2.63
CA VAL A 156 -14.92 8.68 1.54
C VAL A 156 -14.78 9.87 0.59
N THR A 157 -14.11 9.66 -0.52
CA THR A 157 -14.21 10.62 -1.60
C THR A 157 -15.51 10.33 -2.33
N LEU A 158 -16.39 11.31 -2.35
CA LEU A 158 -17.61 11.26 -3.18
C LEU A 158 -17.28 11.02 -4.64
N PHE A 159 -16.05 11.11 -4.96
CA PHE A 159 -15.58 10.92 -6.28
C PHE A 159 -14.24 10.33 -6.22
N THR A 160 -14.23 9.19 -6.59
CA THR A 160 -13.22 8.79 -7.54
C THR A 160 -12.91 9.86 -8.57
N THR A 161 -13.63 10.96 -8.61
CA THR A 161 -13.46 12.00 -9.60
C THR A 161 -12.69 13.22 -9.14
N ASP A 162 -12.49 13.46 -7.85
CA ASP A 162 -11.57 14.49 -7.43
C ASP A 162 -10.15 13.93 -7.45
N ARG A 163 -9.63 13.86 -8.67
CA ARG A 163 -8.30 13.34 -8.96
C ARG A 163 -7.27 14.44 -9.13
N SER A 164 -7.58 15.61 -8.58
CA SER A 164 -6.65 16.73 -8.58
C SER A 164 -5.59 16.51 -7.49
N ALA A 165 -4.50 15.87 -7.86
CA ALA A 165 -3.37 15.68 -6.96
C ALA A 165 -2.09 16.19 -7.59
#